data_3c141586650157b968454af1d81f7727
#
_entry.id   3c141586650157b968454af1d81f7727
#
_cell.length_a   1.000
_cell.length_b   1.000
_cell.length_c   1.000
_cell.angle_alpha   90.00
_cell.angle_beta   90.00
_cell.angle_gamma   90.00
#
_symmetry.space_group_name_H-M   'P 1'
#
loop_
_entity.id
_entity.type
_entity.pdbx_description
1 polymer ?
#
loop_
_entity_poly.entity_id
_entity_poly.type
_entity_poly.pdbx_seq_one_letter_code
_entity_poly.pdbx_strand_id
1 'polypeptide(L)'
;MFIKRFLTILLSFTFCLWLVVELPFFKIKHITITGTNLLSLQPLQSLTQKWYNISFLRLYLWPYYRHQLHQTFPEIDTIQLYWEGNHHTRIHITEKSPTMLILNNGKSNLMAQDGSLFTHYDSTKINSDGMLIIRGISATAFQQTYFNQNPDTPFHRLIQLIQTELQAHVIQLEMDQYQWTLLKNDTLPFLLGDLSILTTAHNPIKVLINQFDKFQHHSRAIRYIDLRLFPKVIVGYE
;
A
#
# COMPACT_ATOMS: atom_id res chain seq x y z
N MET A 1 41.05 37.05 -10.23
CA MET A 1 41.19 37.25 -8.78
C MET A 1 39.88 36.97 -8.01
N PHE A 2 38.73 37.39 -8.49
CA PHE A 2 37.38 37.19 -7.86
C PHE A 2 37.01 35.72 -7.66
N ILE A 3 37.18 34.85 -8.64
CA ILE A 3 36.82 33.44 -8.61
C ILE A 3 37.59 32.71 -7.49
N LYS A 4 38.87 32.96 -7.30
CA LYS A 4 39.65 32.32 -6.23
C LYS A 4 39.15 32.72 -4.85
N ARG A 5 38.82 33.98 -4.61
CA ARG A 5 38.28 34.47 -3.34
C ARG A 5 36.90 33.87 -3.06
N PHE A 6 36.05 33.81 -4.09
CA PHE A 6 34.72 33.18 -3.99
C PHE A 6 34.83 31.69 -3.63
N LEU A 7 35.74 30.96 -4.27
CA LEU A 7 35.97 29.54 -4.01
C LEU A 7 36.49 29.31 -2.58
N THR A 8 37.37 30.17 -2.08
CA THR A 8 37.88 30.08 -0.71
C THR A 8 36.79 30.32 0.32
N ILE A 9 35.94 31.32 0.11
CA ILE A 9 34.80 31.60 1.00
C ILE A 9 33.82 30.44 1.00
N LEU A 10 33.49 29.89 -0.16
CA LEU A 10 32.60 28.74 -0.29
C LEU A 10 33.19 27.52 0.44
N LEU A 11 34.46 27.26 0.26
CA LEU A 11 35.15 26.13 0.92
C LEU A 11 35.18 26.29 2.45
N SER A 12 35.48 27.49 2.94
CA SER A 12 35.43 27.80 4.38
C SER A 12 34.04 27.63 4.94
N PHE A 13 33.01 28.09 4.25
CA PHE A 13 31.62 27.96 4.66
C PHE A 13 31.18 26.51 4.74
N THR A 14 31.49 25.69 3.71
CA THR A 14 31.18 24.26 3.70
C THR A 14 31.91 23.50 4.80
N PHE A 15 33.17 23.88 5.09
CA PHE A 15 33.94 23.29 6.18
C PHE A 15 33.36 23.63 7.55
N CYS A 16 32.97 24.89 7.78
CA CYS A 16 32.30 25.29 9.01
C CYS A 16 30.96 24.58 9.19
N LEU A 17 30.18 24.44 8.12
CA LEU A 17 28.92 23.72 8.15
C LEU A 17 29.13 22.24 8.49
N TRP A 18 30.15 21.62 7.92
CA TRP A 18 30.53 20.23 8.23
C TRP A 18 30.93 20.07 9.70
N LEU A 19 31.73 21.00 10.24
CA LEU A 19 32.11 20.98 11.66
C LEU A 19 30.88 21.08 12.57
N VAL A 20 29.91 21.94 12.26
CA VAL A 20 28.65 22.07 13.03
C VAL A 20 27.87 20.75 13.02
N VAL A 21 27.78 20.09 11.87
CA VAL A 21 27.07 18.80 11.73
C VAL A 21 27.72 17.71 12.58
N GLU A 22 29.04 17.72 12.76
CA GLU A 22 29.77 16.68 13.52
C GLU A 22 29.92 17.02 15.02
N LEU A 23 29.34 18.14 15.49
CA LEU A 23 29.39 18.46 16.91
C LEU A 23 28.83 17.32 17.78
N PRO A 24 29.51 16.95 18.88
CA PRO A 24 29.08 15.87 19.76
C PRO A 24 27.70 16.09 20.37
N PHE A 25 27.26 17.35 20.46
CA PHE A 25 25.94 17.74 20.97
C PHE A 25 24.80 17.13 20.14
N PHE A 26 24.96 16.99 18.83
CA PHE A 26 23.95 16.45 17.94
C PHE A 26 24.03 14.94 17.75
N LYS A 27 24.94 14.23 18.42
CA LYS A 27 25.03 12.77 18.33
C LYS A 27 23.85 12.08 19.00
N ILE A 28 23.24 11.15 18.27
CA ILE A 28 22.07 10.38 18.72
C ILE A 28 22.53 9.26 19.66
N LYS A 29 21.98 9.21 20.86
CA LYS A 29 22.18 8.12 21.83
C LYS A 29 20.90 7.35 22.13
N HIS A 30 19.74 8.00 21.94
CA HIS A 30 18.44 7.41 22.18
C HIS A 30 17.52 7.67 20.99
N ILE A 31 16.83 6.62 20.56
CA ILE A 31 15.84 6.70 19.48
C ILE A 31 14.54 6.15 20.01
N THR A 32 13.48 6.96 19.91
CA THR A 32 12.10 6.53 20.18
C THR A 32 11.34 6.51 18.87
N ILE A 33 10.64 5.41 18.59
CA ILE A 33 9.80 5.23 17.41
C ILE A 33 8.36 5.32 17.85
N THR A 34 7.56 6.13 17.14
CA THR A 34 6.13 6.35 17.43
C THR A 34 5.32 6.33 16.14
N GLY A 35 3.99 6.11 16.27
CA GLY A 35 3.05 6.16 15.15
C GLY A 35 2.89 4.83 14.41
N THR A 36 3.53 3.76 14.89
CA THR A 36 3.36 2.41 14.31
C THR A 36 2.17 1.70 14.94
N ASN A 37 1.26 1.21 14.10
CA ASN A 37 0.10 0.41 14.50
C ASN A 37 0.24 -1.05 14.05
N LEU A 38 0.46 -1.25 12.76
CA LEU A 38 0.56 -2.57 12.12
C LEU A 38 2.00 -3.04 12.00
N LEU A 39 2.95 -2.12 11.80
CA LEU A 39 4.37 -2.44 11.64
C LEU A 39 4.95 -3.15 12.87
N SER A 40 5.71 -4.18 12.62
CA SER A 40 6.54 -4.83 13.64
C SER A 40 7.69 -3.91 14.04
N LEU A 41 7.79 -3.60 15.33
CA LEU A 41 8.84 -2.71 15.86
C LEU A 41 10.24 -3.31 15.78
N GLN A 42 10.39 -4.64 15.90
CA GLN A 42 11.69 -5.32 15.95
C GLN A 42 12.59 -5.04 14.73
N PRO A 43 12.14 -5.26 13.47
CA PRO A 43 12.95 -4.97 12.29
C PRO A 43 13.30 -3.49 12.19
N LEU A 44 12.36 -2.61 12.54
CA LEU A 44 12.54 -1.18 12.51
C LEU A 44 13.59 -0.70 13.53
N GLN A 45 13.53 -1.24 14.74
CA GLN A 45 14.54 -0.96 15.78
C GLN A 45 15.93 -1.45 15.37
N SER A 46 16.04 -2.64 14.77
CA SER A 46 17.32 -3.18 14.30
C SER A 46 17.98 -2.31 13.22
N LEU A 47 17.17 -1.72 12.34
CA LEU A 47 17.67 -0.79 11.33
C LEU A 47 18.11 0.54 11.97
N THR A 48 17.29 1.11 12.84
CA THR A 48 17.56 2.41 13.47
C THR A 48 18.70 2.34 14.51
N GLN A 49 18.98 1.19 15.09
CA GLN A 49 20.17 1.00 15.95
C GLN A 49 21.49 1.36 15.24
N LYS A 50 21.56 1.18 13.92
CA LYS A 50 22.73 1.59 13.13
C LYS A 50 22.94 3.11 13.08
N TRP A 51 21.96 3.88 13.54
CA TRP A 51 22.01 5.36 13.56
C TRP A 51 22.52 5.92 14.88
N TYR A 52 22.80 5.07 15.87
CA TYR A 52 23.45 5.52 17.09
C TYR A 52 24.84 6.11 16.80
N ASN A 53 25.18 7.17 17.51
CA ASN A 53 26.36 8.00 17.33
C ASN A 53 26.46 8.77 16.01
N ILE A 54 25.45 8.66 15.13
CA ILE A 54 25.32 9.55 13.96
C ILE A 54 24.76 10.89 14.45
N SER A 55 25.20 11.98 13.82
CA SER A 55 24.62 13.29 14.11
C SER A 55 23.17 13.37 13.63
N PHE A 56 22.27 13.91 14.45
CA PHE A 56 20.87 14.18 14.06
C PHE A 56 20.79 15.08 12.83
N LEU A 57 21.65 16.12 12.73
CA LEU A 57 21.68 16.99 11.57
C LEU A 57 22.03 16.22 10.29
N ARG A 58 22.95 15.29 10.38
CA ARG A 58 23.27 14.40 9.25
C ARG A 58 22.07 13.51 8.88
N LEU A 59 21.40 12.91 9.87
CA LEU A 59 20.20 12.11 9.65
C LEU A 59 19.08 12.94 9.02
N TYR A 60 18.89 14.17 9.48
CA TYR A 60 17.86 15.09 9.03
C TYR A 60 18.11 15.62 7.62
N LEU A 61 19.34 16.07 7.34
CA LEU A 61 19.71 16.70 6.07
C LEU A 61 19.94 15.70 4.94
N TRP A 62 20.32 14.47 5.25
CA TRP A 62 20.65 13.45 4.25
C TRP A 62 19.44 12.59 3.91
N PRO A 63 18.88 12.70 2.68
CA PRO A 63 17.70 11.92 2.28
C PRO A 63 17.96 10.41 2.24
N TYR A 64 19.24 9.98 2.23
CA TYR A 64 19.65 8.58 2.20
C TYR A 64 18.99 7.72 3.29
N TYR A 65 18.95 8.20 4.53
CA TYR A 65 18.39 7.44 5.66
C TYR A 65 16.88 7.25 5.56
N ARG A 66 16.16 8.28 5.07
CA ARG A 66 14.73 8.18 4.82
C ARG A 66 14.45 7.23 3.66
N HIS A 67 15.24 7.33 2.59
CA HIS A 67 15.14 6.45 1.43
C HIS A 67 15.39 4.99 1.82
N GLN A 68 16.40 4.72 2.65
CA GLN A 68 16.67 3.39 3.17
C GLN A 68 15.49 2.82 3.97
N LEU A 69 14.82 3.65 4.81
CA LEU A 69 13.60 3.23 5.50
C LEU A 69 12.48 2.88 4.53
N HIS A 70 12.19 3.73 3.56
CA HIS A 70 11.13 3.48 2.57
C HIS A 70 11.43 2.26 1.68
N GLN A 71 12.70 2.00 1.36
CA GLN A 71 13.08 0.80 0.61
C GLN A 71 12.89 -0.49 1.42
N THR A 72 13.23 -0.43 2.71
CA THR A 72 13.12 -1.61 3.60
C THR A 72 11.68 -1.83 4.06
N PHE A 73 10.92 -0.76 4.23
CA PHE A 73 9.53 -0.78 4.73
C PHE A 73 8.64 -0.01 3.74
N PRO A 74 8.21 -0.63 2.64
CA PRO A 74 7.36 0.01 1.63
C PRO A 74 5.97 0.41 2.16
N GLU A 75 5.57 -0.15 3.29
CA GLU A 75 4.36 0.18 4.04
C GLU A 75 4.40 1.53 4.77
N ILE A 76 5.56 2.17 4.84
CA ILE A 76 5.67 3.51 5.43
C ILE A 76 5.22 4.57 4.41
N ASP A 77 4.31 5.44 4.85
CA ASP A 77 3.86 6.61 4.08
C ASP A 77 4.78 7.81 4.32
N THR A 78 4.90 8.25 5.57
CA THR A 78 5.74 9.38 5.92
C THR A 78 6.64 9.13 7.12
N ILE A 79 7.79 9.82 7.15
CA ILE A 79 8.77 9.76 8.23
C ILE A 79 9.09 11.18 8.66
N GLN A 80 8.86 11.47 9.93
CA GLN A 80 9.18 12.73 10.55
C GLN A 80 10.22 12.52 11.67
N LEU A 81 11.27 13.33 11.66
CA LEU A 81 12.36 13.26 12.61
C LEU A 81 12.31 14.46 13.53
N TYR A 82 12.31 14.23 14.83
CA TYR A 82 12.29 15.27 15.86
C TYR A 82 13.50 15.16 16.77
N TRP A 83 14.18 16.27 17.00
CA TRP A 83 15.20 16.37 18.01
C TRP A 83 14.59 16.83 19.33
N GLU A 84 14.65 15.99 20.35
CA GLU A 84 14.09 16.27 21.68
C GLU A 84 15.14 16.79 22.67
N GLY A 85 16.37 17.04 22.22
CA GLY A 85 17.48 17.40 23.09
C GLY A 85 18.12 16.18 23.77
N ASN A 86 19.15 16.41 24.58
CA ASN A 86 19.84 15.38 25.37
C ASN A 86 20.18 14.10 24.59
N HIS A 87 20.61 14.25 23.33
CA HIS A 87 20.94 13.13 22.45
C HIS A 87 19.74 12.21 22.10
N HIS A 88 18.53 12.69 22.31
CA HIS A 88 17.32 11.94 22.05
C HIS A 88 16.67 12.38 20.72
N THR A 89 16.35 11.40 19.88
CA THR A 89 15.67 11.58 18.61
C THR A 89 14.38 10.77 18.61
N ARG A 90 13.27 11.41 18.28
CA ARG A 90 12.01 10.74 18.02
C ARG A 90 11.79 10.61 16.53
N ILE A 91 11.48 9.40 16.09
CA ILE A 91 11.07 9.08 14.73
C ILE A 91 9.57 8.82 14.75
N HIS A 92 8.82 9.70 14.14
CA HIS A 92 7.38 9.51 13.97
C HIS A 92 7.12 8.96 12.57
N ILE A 93 6.45 7.80 12.52
CA ILE A 93 6.13 7.07 11.30
C ILE A 93 4.63 7.10 11.10
N THR A 94 4.20 7.48 9.89
CA THR A 94 2.83 7.25 9.45
C THR A 94 2.84 6.06 8.52
N GLU A 95 2.02 5.08 8.82
CA GLU A 95 1.85 3.88 8.00
C GLU A 95 0.83 4.13 6.89
N LYS A 96 1.01 3.48 5.73
CA LYS A 96 -0.02 3.40 4.71
C LYS A 96 -1.21 2.61 5.25
N SER A 97 -2.41 2.94 4.80
CA SER A 97 -3.59 2.15 5.14
C SER A 97 -3.70 0.93 4.23
N PRO A 98 -3.75 -0.29 4.77
CA PRO A 98 -3.99 -1.48 3.97
C PRO A 98 -5.43 -1.44 3.45
N THR A 99 -5.61 -1.70 2.16
CA THR A 99 -6.91 -1.72 1.49
C THR A 99 -7.25 -3.09 0.92
N MET A 100 -6.25 -3.95 0.80
CA MET A 100 -6.39 -5.28 0.23
C MET A 100 -5.73 -6.33 1.11
N LEU A 101 -6.40 -7.49 1.23
CA LEU A 101 -5.91 -8.70 1.88
C LEU A 101 -5.77 -9.81 0.84
N ILE A 102 -4.55 -10.22 0.54
CA ILE A 102 -4.26 -11.27 -0.44
C ILE A 102 -4.04 -12.59 0.29
N LEU A 103 -4.91 -13.55 0.02
CA LEU A 103 -4.87 -14.89 0.62
C LEU A 103 -4.41 -15.91 -0.42
N ASN A 104 -3.25 -16.53 -0.18
CA ASN A 104 -2.74 -17.58 -1.06
C ASN A 104 -2.02 -18.67 -0.27
N ASN A 105 -2.43 -19.92 -0.46
CA ASN A 105 -1.82 -21.11 0.16
C ASN A 105 -1.62 -20.97 1.68
N GLY A 106 -2.64 -20.46 2.38
CA GLY A 106 -2.61 -20.28 3.84
C GLY A 106 -1.76 -19.09 4.33
N LYS A 107 -1.16 -18.32 3.40
CA LYS A 107 -0.46 -17.06 3.72
C LYS A 107 -1.38 -15.88 3.45
N SER A 108 -1.37 -14.93 4.37
CA SER A 108 -2.05 -13.65 4.24
C SER A 108 -1.00 -12.55 3.98
N ASN A 109 -1.26 -11.67 3.05
CA ASN A 109 -0.42 -10.50 2.76
C ASN A 109 -1.31 -9.28 2.66
N LEU A 110 -0.87 -8.19 3.28
CA LEU A 110 -1.54 -6.90 3.19
C LEU A 110 -0.94 -6.08 2.07
N MET A 111 -1.79 -5.32 1.39
CA MET A 111 -1.37 -4.39 0.33
C MET A 111 -2.11 -3.07 0.48
N ALA A 112 -1.40 -1.96 0.30
CA ALA A 112 -1.98 -0.63 0.22
C ALA A 112 -2.58 -0.35 -1.15
N GLN A 113 -3.32 0.75 -1.26
CA GLN A 113 -3.97 1.16 -2.50
C GLN A 113 -2.98 1.42 -3.66
N ASP A 114 -1.76 1.85 -3.35
CA ASP A 114 -0.69 2.10 -4.34
C ASP A 114 0.06 0.83 -4.76
N GLY A 115 -0.36 -0.36 -4.30
CA GLY A 115 0.27 -1.64 -4.59
C GLY A 115 1.48 -1.97 -3.68
N SER A 116 1.77 -1.15 -2.68
CA SER A 116 2.84 -1.46 -1.72
C SER A 116 2.44 -2.65 -0.87
N LEU A 117 3.30 -3.68 -0.83
CA LEU A 117 3.13 -4.84 0.02
C LEU A 117 3.66 -4.56 1.43
N PHE A 118 2.90 -4.98 2.43
CA PHE A 118 3.33 -4.97 3.82
C PHE A 118 4.19 -6.20 4.07
N THR A 119 5.46 -5.99 4.37
CA THR A 119 6.43 -7.07 4.56
C THR A 119 6.72 -7.36 6.03
N HIS A 120 6.55 -6.37 6.89
CA HIS A 120 6.92 -6.42 8.31
C HIS A 120 5.76 -5.99 9.21
N TYR A 121 4.63 -6.70 9.13
CA TYR A 121 3.46 -6.38 9.93
C TYR A 121 3.14 -7.46 10.98
N ASP A 122 2.42 -7.05 12.01
CA ASP A 122 1.91 -7.94 13.06
C ASP A 122 0.55 -8.51 12.64
N SER A 123 0.51 -9.77 12.27
CA SER A 123 -0.71 -10.43 11.79
C SER A 123 -1.84 -10.46 12.84
N THR A 124 -1.53 -10.32 14.13
CA THR A 124 -2.54 -10.31 15.21
C THR A 124 -3.35 -9.01 15.24
N LYS A 125 -2.85 -7.95 14.60
CA LYS A 125 -3.48 -6.63 14.57
C LYS A 125 -4.29 -6.36 13.31
N ILE A 126 -4.39 -7.34 12.41
CA ILE A 126 -5.14 -7.18 11.17
C ILE A 126 -6.64 -7.12 11.49
N ASN A 127 -7.28 -6.00 11.12
CA ASN A 127 -8.71 -5.94 10.95
C ASN A 127 -9.02 -5.97 9.44
N SER A 128 -9.67 -7.05 8.99
CA SER A 128 -10.03 -7.20 7.56
C SER A 128 -11.32 -6.48 7.17
N ASP A 129 -11.99 -5.82 8.11
CA ASP A 129 -13.24 -5.11 7.85
C ASP A 129 -13.03 -4.01 6.81
N GLY A 130 -13.80 -4.05 5.75
CA GLY A 130 -13.72 -3.09 4.65
C GLY A 130 -12.53 -3.28 3.70
N MET A 131 -11.71 -4.33 3.86
CA MET A 131 -10.64 -4.67 2.92
C MET A 131 -11.19 -5.52 1.77
N LEU A 132 -10.62 -5.31 0.58
CA LEU A 132 -10.86 -6.19 -0.56
C LEU A 132 -10.05 -7.49 -0.36
N ILE A 133 -10.73 -8.62 -0.34
CA ILE A 133 -10.08 -9.94 -0.22
C ILE A 133 -9.78 -10.49 -1.60
N ILE A 134 -8.53 -10.86 -1.84
CA ILE A 134 -8.06 -11.41 -3.12
C ILE A 134 -7.54 -12.82 -2.89
N ARG A 135 -8.02 -13.79 -3.67
CA ARG A 135 -7.62 -15.20 -3.58
C ARG A 135 -7.12 -15.73 -4.93
N GLY A 136 -6.39 -16.84 -4.90
CA GLY A 136 -5.94 -17.58 -6.10
C GLY A 136 -4.68 -17.03 -6.77
N ILE A 137 -4.11 -15.93 -6.27
CA ILE A 137 -2.87 -15.34 -6.80
C ILE A 137 -1.90 -15.02 -5.66
N SER A 138 -0.60 -15.17 -5.91
CA SER A 138 0.40 -14.73 -4.93
C SER A 138 0.51 -13.20 -4.89
N ALA A 139 0.81 -12.63 -3.72
CA ALA A 139 0.92 -11.18 -3.55
C ALA A 139 1.96 -10.54 -4.49
N THR A 140 3.10 -11.20 -4.70
CA THR A 140 4.15 -10.73 -5.61
C THR A 140 3.72 -10.78 -7.07
N ALA A 141 3.08 -11.87 -7.51
CA ALA A 141 2.54 -11.98 -8.87
C ALA A 141 1.44 -10.94 -9.10
N PHE A 142 0.55 -10.76 -8.12
CA PHE A 142 -0.49 -9.75 -8.17
C PHE A 142 0.09 -8.33 -8.30
N GLN A 143 1.07 -7.99 -7.47
CA GLN A 143 1.76 -6.70 -7.53
C GLN A 143 2.43 -6.46 -8.89
N GLN A 144 3.17 -7.45 -9.39
CA GLN A 144 3.88 -7.34 -10.67
C GLN A 144 2.92 -7.18 -11.86
N THR A 145 1.81 -7.91 -11.85
CA THR A 145 0.87 -7.91 -12.97
C THR A 145 0.02 -6.65 -13.01
N TYR A 146 -0.44 -6.17 -11.84
CA TYR A 146 -1.48 -5.15 -11.79
C TYR A 146 -1.02 -3.78 -11.32
N PHE A 147 0.14 -3.67 -10.65
CA PHE A 147 0.62 -2.40 -10.11
C PHE A 147 1.91 -1.89 -10.76
N ASN A 148 2.80 -2.77 -11.24
CA ASN A 148 4.08 -2.32 -11.81
C ASN A 148 3.99 -1.79 -13.25
N GLN A 149 2.88 -1.99 -13.95
CA GLN A 149 2.80 -1.71 -15.38
C GLN A 149 2.18 -0.35 -15.74
N ASN A 150 1.29 0.20 -14.95
CA ASN A 150 0.71 1.54 -15.17
C ASN A 150 -0.36 1.84 -14.08
N PRO A 151 -0.45 3.05 -13.49
CA PRO A 151 -1.54 3.42 -12.58
C PRO A 151 -2.93 3.43 -13.24
N ASP A 152 -3.03 3.46 -14.57
CA ASP A 152 -4.29 3.44 -15.34
C ASP A 152 -4.72 2.06 -15.81
N THR A 153 -4.26 0.98 -15.14
CA THR A 153 -4.68 -0.37 -15.52
C THR A 153 -6.18 -0.58 -15.30
N PRO A 154 -6.83 -1.46 -16.09
CA PRO A 154 -8.22 -1.85 -15.88
C PRO A 154 -8.50 -2.32 -14.45
N PHE A 155 -7.50 -2.91 -13.83
CA PHE A 155 -7.58 -3.39 -12.46
C PHE A 155 -7.64 -2.25 -11.43
N HIS A 156 -6.85 -1.18 -11.59
CA HIS A 156 -6.97 0.02 -10.75
C HIS A 156 -8.38 0.63 -10.81
N ARG A 157 -8.95 0.69 -12.01
CA ARG A 157 -10.32 1.16 -12.21
C ARG A 157 -11.33 0.25 -11.53
N LEU A 158 -11.12 -1.07 -11.60
CA LEU A 158 -11.96 -2.05 -10.87
C LEU A 158 -11.90 -1.82 -9.37
N ILE A 159 -10.69 -1.73 -8.79
CA ILE A 159 -10.52 -1.49 -7.35
C ILE A 159 -11.15 -0.16 -6.94
N GLN A 160 -10.89 0.91 -7.67
CA GLN A 160 -11.50 2.21 -7.42
C GLN A 160 -13.04 2.11 -7.41
N LEU A 161 -13.60 1.45 -8.39
CA LEU A 161 -15.04 1.25 -8.51
C LEU A 161 -15.60 0.41 -7.36
N ILE A 162 -14.91 -0.66 -6.97
CA ILE A 162 -15.29 -1.47 -5.82
C ILE A 162 -15.27 -0.61 -4.56
N GLN A 163 -14.23 0.18 -4.35
CA GLN A 163 -14.09 1.03 -3.17
C GLN A 163 -15.12 2.16 -3.12
N THR A 164 -15.48 2.77 -4.26
CA THR A 164 -16.41 3.91 -4.30
C THR A 164 -17.88 3.50 -4.27
N GLU A 165 -18.24 2.42 -4.95
CA GLU A 165 -19.64 2.03 -5.16
C GLU A 165 -20.08 0.89 -4.20
N LEU A 166 -19.13 0.13 -3.63
CA LEU A 166 -19.41 -1.07 -2.84
C LEU A 166 -18.90 -0.99 -1.39
N GLN A 167 -18.60 0.21 -0.89
CA GLN A 167 -17.96 0.49 0.41
C GLN A 167 -18.54 -0.26 1.64
N ALA A 168 -19.74 -0.80 1.55
CA ALA A 168 -20.44 -1.41 2.71
C ALA A 168 -20.30 -2.93 2.82
N HIS A 169 -19.58 -3.60 1.91
CA HIS A 169 -19.57 -5.07 1.86
C HIS A 169 -18.16 -5.61 1.64
N VAL A 170 -17.80 -6.61 2.41
CA VAL A 170 -16.59 -7.41 2.16
C VAL A 170 -16.72 -8.03 0.77
N ILE A 171 -15.83 -7.64 -0.14
CA ILE A 171 -15.81 -8.13 -1.51
C ILE A 171 -14.59 -9.01 -1.68
N GLN A 172 -14.83 -10.18 -2.20
CA GLN A 172 -13.78 -11.13 -2.51
C GLN A 172 -13.61 -11.20 -4.02
N LEU A 173 -12.36 -11.06 -4.48
CA LEU A 173 -11.95 -11.35 -5.84
C LEU A 173 -11.19 -12.68 -5.85
N GLU A 174 -11.67 -13.64 -6.62
CA GLU A 174 -11.02 -14.93 -6.78
C GLU A 174 -10.53 -15.08 -8.23
N MET A 175 -9.27 -15.48 -8.38
CA MET A 175 -8.68 -15.78 -9.68
C MET A 175 -8.50 -17.28 -9.83
N ASP A 176 -9.18 -17.87 -10.80
CA ASP A 176 -9.00 -19.24 -11.21
C ASP A 176 -8.70 -19.30 -12.72
N GLN A 177 -7.61 -19.98 -13.11
CA GLN A 177 -7.21 -20.17 -14.51
C GLN A 177 -7.26 -18.89 -15.37
N TYR A 178 -6.78 -17.75 -14.83
CA TYR A 178 -6.78 -16.42 -15.45
C TYR A 178 -8.18 -15.78 -15.60
N GLN A 179 -9.20 -16.32 -14.95
CA GLN A 179 -10.52 -15.73 -14.89
C GLN A 179 -10.80 -15.14 -13.51
N TRP A 180 -11.35 -13.94 -13.49
CA TRP A 180 -11.73 -13.27 -12.27
C TRP A 180 -13.18 -13.50 -11.92
N THR A 181 -13.43 -13.83 -10.68
CA THR A 181 -14.76 -13.93 -10.09
C THR A 181 -14.85 -12.93 -8.93
N LEU A 182 -15.87 -12.10 -8.94
CA LEU A 182 -16.20 -11.19 -7.86
C LEU A 182 -17.28 -11.84 -6.98
N LEU A 183 -17.02 -11.94 -5.68
CA LEU A 183 -17.99 -12.43 -4.70
C LEU A 183 -18.46 -11.27 -3.81
N LYS A 184 -19.76 -11.04 -3.78
CA LYS A 184 -20.38 -10.09 -2.87
C LYS A 184 -21.00 -10.89 -1.72
N ASN A 185 -20.58 -10.58 -0.48
CA ASN A 185 -21.07 -11.23 0.75
C ASN A 185 -20.98 -12.77 0.75
N ASP A 186 -19.94 -13.33 0.13
CA ASP A 186 -19.70 -14.78 -0.01
C ASP A 186 -20.84 -15.60 -0.64
N THR A 187 -21.85 -14.95 -1.22
CA THR A 187 -23.08 -15.66 -1.64
C THR A 187 -23.32 -15.64 -3.15
N LEU A 188 -22.94 -14.57 -3.85
CA LEU A 188 -23.27 -14.46 -5.28
C LEU A 188 -22.01 -14.22 -6.12
N PRO A 189 -21.57 -15.18 -6.95
CA PRO A 189 -20.45 -15.02 -7.84
C PRO A 189 -20.82 -14.23 -9.11
N PHE A 190 -20.01 -13.20 -9.41
CA PHE A 190 -20.00 -12.49 -10.69
C PHE A 190 -18.77 -12.94 -11.49
N LEU A 191 -18.98 -13.65 -12.56
CA LEU A 191 -17.92 -14.11 -13.44
C LEU A 191 -17.48 -12.97 -14.35
N LEU A 192 -16.32 -12.37 -14.08
CA LEU A 192 -15.81 -11.22 -14.83
C LEU A 192 -15.00 -11.63 -16.08
N GLY A 193 -14.42 -12.83 -16.06
CA GLY A 193 -13.49 -13.28 -17.09
C GLY A 193 -12.19 -12.50 -17.10
N ASP A 194 -11.71 -12.13 -18.28
CA ASP A 194 -10.55 -11.25 -18.43
C ASP A 194 -10.95 -9.79 -18.13
N LEU A 195 -10.12 -9.09 -17.38
CA LEU A 195 -10.34 -7.69 -16.97
C LEU A 195 -10.34 -6.69 -18.15
N SER A 196 -9.98 -7.12 -19.35
CA SER A 196 -10.07 -6.30 -20.58
C SER A 196 -11.49 -5.72 -20.82
N ILE A 197 -12.52 -6.42 -20.33
CA ILE A 197 -13.92 -5.99 -20.40
C ILE A 197 -14.15 -4.67 -19.64
N LEU A 198 -13.36 -4.40 -18.61
CA LEU A 198 -13.50 -3.21 -17.78
C LEU A 198 -12.94 -1.93 -18.44
N THR A 199 -12.26 -2.06 -19.59
CA THR A 199 -11.72 -0.92 -20.35
C THR A 199 -12.76 -0.23 -21.21
N THR A 200 -13.92 -0.86 -21.43
CA THR A 200 -14.98 -0.28 -22.28
C THR A 200 -15.69 0.88 -21.57
N ALA A 201 -16.10 1.89 -22.32
CA ALA A 201 -16.72 3.12 -21.82
C ALA A 201 -18.00 2.89 -20.97
N HIS A 202 -18.62 1.72 -21.10
CA HIS A 202 -19.75 1.27 -20.32
C HIS A 202 -19.27 0.27 -19.28
N ASN A 203 -19.07 0.73 -18.04
CA ASN A 203 -18.62 -0.12 -16.97
C ASN A 203 -19.69 -1.18 -16.63
N PRO A 204 -19.49 -2.46 -16.99
CA PRO A 204 -20.48 -3.51 -16.78
C PRO A 204 -20.80 -3.73 -15.30
N ILE A 205 -19.82 -3.51 -14.42
CA ILE A 205 -20.00 -3.66 -12.98
C ILE A 205 -20.94 -2.59 -12.44
N LYS A 206 -20.82 -1.34 -12.89
CA LYS A 206 -21.73 -0.26 -12.47
C LYS A 206 -23.17 -0.52 -12.91
N VAL A 207 -23.36 -1.03 -14.12
CA VAL A 207 -24.67 -1.41 -14.62
C VAL A 207 -25.27 -2.53 -13.78
N LEU A 208 -24.47 -3.50 -13.37
CA LEU A 208 -24.90 -4.61 -12.53
C LEU A 208 -25.25 -4.19 -11.11
N ILE A 209 -24.41 -3.37 -10.49
CA ILE A 209 -24.68 -2.87 -9.14
C ILE A 209 -26.01 -2.13 -9.12
N ASN A 210 -26.27 -1.28 -10.10
CA ASN A 210 -27.52 -0.52 -10.20
C ASN A 210 -28.74 -1.40 -10.54
N GLN A 211 -28.55 -2.57 -11.12
CA GLN A 211 -29.63 -3.50 -11.42
C GLN A 211 -29.75 -4.64 -10.41
N PHE A 212 -28.78 -4.78 -9.49
CA PHE A 212 -28.70 -5.88 -8.55
C PHE A 212 -29.97 -6.03 -7.70
N ASP A 213 -30.52 -4.91 -7.21
CA ASP A 213 -31.73 -4.90 -6.42
C ASP A 213 -32.94 -5.44 -7.20
N LYS A 214 -32.96 -5.21 -8.54
CA LYS A 214 -34.00 -5.75 -9.42
C LYS A 214 -33.91 -7.25 -9.58
N PHE A 215 -32.69 -7.81 -9.57
CA PHE A 215 -32.49 -9.26 -9.65
C PHE A 215 -32.85 -9.98 -8.33
N GLN A 216 -32.66 -9.33 -7.18
CA GLN A 216 -33.05 -9.93 -5.88
C GLN A 216 -34.56 -10.13 -5.71
N HIS A 217 -35.38 -9.38 -6.45
CA HIS A 217 -36.85 -9.50 -6.37
C HIS A 217 -37.43 -10.64 -7.23
N HIS A 218 -36.60 -11.43 -7.91
CA HIS A 218 -37.08 -12.59 -8.65
C HIS A 218 -37.32 -13.78 -7.70
N SER A 219 -38.38 -14.53 -7.97
CA SER A 219 -38.83 -15.67 -7.15
C SER A 219 -37.87 -16.87 -7.16
N ARG A 220 -36.83 -16.85 -7.98
CA ARG A 220 -35.81 -17.91 -8.07
C ARG A 220 -34.49 -17.42 -7.51
N ALA A 221 -33.79 -18.26 -6.77
CA ALA A 221 -32.46 -17.96 -6.28
C ALA A 221 -31.47 -17.83 -7.44
N ILE A 222 -30.72 -16.76 -7.48
CA ILE A 222 -29.69 -16.54 -8.50
C ILE A 222 -28.43 -17.28 -8.06
N ARG A 223 -27.95 -18.17 -8.91
CA ARG A 223 -26.73 -18.95 -8.65
C ARG A 223 -25.45 -18.22 -9.06
N TYR A 224 -25.44 -17.53 -10.20
CA TYR A 224 -24.32 -16.72 -10.70
C TYR A 224 -24.78 -15.69 -11.72
N ILE A 225 -23.95 -14.67 -11.92
CA ILE A 225 -24.10 -13.67 -12.98
C ILE A 225 -22.82 -13.68 -13.82
N ASP A 226 -22.95 -13.95 -15.13
CA ASP A 226 -21.82 -14.07 -16.05
C ASP A 226 -21.74 -12.84 -16.96
N LEU A 227 -20.62 -12.14 -16.89
CA LEU A 227 -20.30 -10.93 -17.62
C LEU A 227 -19.26 -11.13 -18.70
N ARG A 228 -18.75 -12.33 -18.87
CA ARG A 228 -17.69 -12.62 -19.83
C ARG A 228 -18.05 -12.30 -21.27
N LEU A 229 -19.35 -12.24 -21.57
CA LEU A 229 -19.89 -11.92 -22.90
C LEU A 229 -20.52 -10.52 -23.00
N PHE A 230 -20.11 -9.61 -22.13
CA PHE A 230 -20.65 -8.23 -22.15
C PHE A 230 -20.68 -7.66 -23.58
N PRO A 231 -21.75 -6.95 -24.02
CA PRO A 231 -22.86 -6.41 -23.21
C PRO A 231 -23.98 -7.41 -22.84
N LYS A 232 -23.87 -8.67 -23.23
CA LYS A 232 -24.84 -9.70 -22.82
C LYS A 232 -24.53 -10.14 -21.40
N VAL A 233 -25.51 -10.09 -20.51
CA VAL A 233 -25.45 -10.56 -19.13
C VAL A 233 -26.23 -11.87 -19.06
N ILE A 234 -25.58 -12.93 -18.59
CA ILE A 234 -26.19 -14.23 -18.38
C ILE A 234 -26.45 -14.41 -16.90
N VAL A 235 -27.69 -14.70 -16.51
CA VAL A 235 -28.07 -14.97 -15.12
C VAL A 235 -28.42 -16.45 -15.01
N GLY A 236 -27.66 -17.18 -14.17
CA GLY A 236 -27.96 -18.55 -13.84
C GLY A 236 -28.85 -18.62 -12.59
N TYR A 237 -29.88 -19.44 -12.63
CA TYR A 237 -30.80 -19.67 -11.54
C TYR A 237 -30.64 -21.11 -11.00
N GLU A 238 -30.97 -21.33 -9.73
CA GLU A 238 -31.11 -22.67 -9.14
C GLU A 238 -32.37 -23.38 -9.68
#